data_92ef8ad781b136afa861c42534ec5ab8
#
_entry.id   92ef8ad781b136afa861c42534ec5ab8
#
_cell.length_a   1.000
_cell.length_b   1.000
_cell.length_c   1.000
_cell.angle_alpha   90.00
_cell.angle_beta   90.00
_cell.angle_gamma   90.00
#
_symmetry.space_group_name_H-M   'P 1'
#
loop_
_entity.id
_entity.type
_entity.pdbx_description
1 polymer ?
#
loop_
_entity_poly.entity_id
_entity_poly.type
_entity_poly.pdbx_seq_one_letter_code
_entity_poly.pdbx_strand_id
1 'polypeptide(L)'
;MNQVSNPVLTSALVEELHVKSQIPKPTAKGTPLRYSSAFSCGRQQGYAAFDATPTEPMDESGAWVTGLGTIVHEALQEAIGKRFPSAQFEVASQLGAISGSCDALINVHDVGSTYGGTHILYELKTMGTWSFDSQVGWSRMRGTFSKDGGKGAAKKAIVQAGMNALGIEAENPDIRIETLVMGSITFEALSKQKANNMGIEGVNRFLAEFNIPRSEWEPLATEELARMEGMAFNIDAGYLPDRLAINDDGNLVILNPVSSAWQCEYCMFRSLCHDDGEGQVRITESSITKREVENG
;
A
#
# COMPACT_ATOMS: atom_id res chain seq x y z
N MET A 1 -24.10 -25.72 -20.08
CA MET A 1 -23.31 -25.89 -18.83
C MET A 1 -24.08 -25.18 -17.72
N ASN A 2 -24.38 -25.87 -16.63
CA ASN A 2 -25.07 -25.26 -15.49
C ASN A 2 -24.00 -24.75 -14.50
N GLN A 3 -24.13 -23.50 -14.08
CA GLN A 3 -23.30 -22.96 -13.05
C GLN A 3 -23.58 -23.66 -11.72
N VAL A 4 -22.54 -24.09 -11.01
CA VAL A 4 -22.66 -24.63 -9.66
C VAL A 4 -22.91 -23.49 -8.70
N SER A 5 -24.02 -23.52 -7.96
CA SER A 5 -24.39 -22.44 -7.02
C SER A 5 -23.42 -22.29 -5.81
N ASN A 6 -22.78 -23.41 -5.42
CA ASN A 6 -21.77 -23.41 -4.34
C ASN A 6 -20.53 -24.18 -4.81
N PRO A 7 -19.50 -23.50 -5.33
CA PRO A 7 -18.30 -24.14 -5.83
C PRO A 7 -17.39 -24.59 -4.67
N VAL A 8 -17.49 -25.85 -4.26
CA VAL A 8 -16.79 -26.41 -3.09
C VAL A 8 -15.26 -26.37 -3.25
N LEU A 9 -14.74 -26.70 -4.44
CA LEU A 9 -13.28 -26.77 -4.64
C LEU A 9 -12.63 -25.41 -4.75
N THR A 10 -13.29 -24.42 -5.34
CA THR A 10 -12.76 -23.06 -5.49
C THR A 10 -12.98 -22.22 -4.24
N SER A 11 -13.98 -22.51 -3.41
CA SER A 11 -14.19 -21.85 -2.13
C SER A 11 -13.07 -22.15 -1.13
N ALA A 12 -12.45 -23.33 -1.21
CA ALA A 12 -11.30 -23.67 -0.36
C ALA A 12 -10.12 -22.69 -0.49
N LEU A 13 -9.86 -22.18 -1.71
CA LEU A 13 -8.84 -21.15 -1.91
C LEU A 13 -9.22 -19.84 -1.23
N VAL A 14 -10.49 -19.43 -1.36
CA VAL A 14 -10.99 -18.19 -0.71
C VAL A 14 -10.92 -18.30 0.80
N GLU A 15 -11.30 -19.44 1.37
CA GLU A 15 -11.20 -19.72 2.80
C GLU A 15 -9.75 -19.65 3.29
N GLU A 16 -8.82 -20.28 2.57
CA GLU A 16 -7.38 -20.24 2.91
C GLU A 16 -6.83 -18.81 2.87
N LEU A 17 -7.17 -18.02 1.85
CA LEU A 17 -6.76 -16.62 1.74
C LEU A 17 -7.39 -15.77 2.84
N HIS A 18 -8.64 -16.04 3.20
CA HIS A 18 -9.32 -15.37 4.30
C HIS A 18 -8.63 -15.64 5.64
N VAL A 19 -8.35 -16.91 5.96
CA VAL A 19 -7.61 -17.28 7.17
C VAL A 19 -6.25 -16.60 7.22
N LYS A 20 -5.49 -16.60 6.13
CA LYS A 20 -4.18 -15.91 6.07
C LYS A 20 -4.30 -14.40 6.26
N SER A 21 -5.38 -13.78 5.78
CA SER A 21 -5.58 -12.33 5.92
C SER A 21 -5.87 -11.89 7.35
N GLN A 22 -6.39 -12.79 8.20
CA GLN A 22 -6.66 -12.51 9.61
C GLN A 22 -5.40 -12.55 10.49
N ILE A 23 -4.30 -13.12 9.99
CA ILE A 23 -3.04 -13.19 10.72
C ILE A 23 -2.34 -11.83 10.61
N PRO A 24 -2.13 -11.10 11.74
CA PRO A 24 -1.41 -9.84 11.71
C PRO A 24 0.01 -10.06 11.17
N LYS A 25 0.37 -9.31 10.12
CA LYS A 25 1.75 -9.33 9.62
C LYS A 25 2.60 -8.45 10.53
N PRO A 26 3.66 -8.96 11.16
CA PRO A 26 4.57 -8.12 11.94
C PRO A 26 5.19 -7.06 11.03
N THR A 27 5.60 -5.93 11.61
CA THR A 27 6.43 -4.96 10.88
C THR A 27 7.77 -5.59 10.53
N ALA A 28 8.39 -5.16 9.43
CA ALA A 28 9.62 -5.76 8.93
C ALA A 28 10.75 -5.78 9.98
N LYS A 29 10.79 -4.79 10.88
CA LYS A 29 11.80 -4.65 11.95
C LYS A 29 11.19 -4.48 13.35
N GLY A 30 9.94 -4.91 13.56
CA GLY A 30 9.29 -4.84 14.87
C GLY A 30 8.95 -3.40 15.33
N THR A 31 8.86 -2.46 14.40
CA THR A 31 8.50 -1.07 14.70
C THR A 31 6.99 -0.90 14.82
N PRO A 32 6.49 0.11 15.56
CA PRO A 32 5.05 0.33 15.73
C PRO A 32 4.35 0.76 14.43
N LEU A 33 5.08 1.40 13.51
CA LEU A 33 4.51 1.93 12.27
C LEU A 33 5.17 1.32 11.03
N ARG A 34 4.41 1.32 9.92
CA ARG A 34 4.87 0.78 8.63
C ARG A 34 4.87 1.85 7.55
N TYR A 35 5.81 1.80 6.61
CA TYR A 35 5.78 2.64 5.40
C TYR A 35 4.50 2.44 4.57
N SER A 36 3.97 1.23 4.51
CA SER A 36 2.70 0.93 3.82
C SER A 36 1.48 1.61 4.44
N SER A 37 1.62 2.12 5.67
CA SER A 37 0.59 2.92 6.34
C SER A 37 0.67 4.42 6.02
N ALA A 38 1.55 4.85 5.10
CA ALA A 38 1.61 6.22 4.63
C ALA A 38 0.21 6.75 4.28
N PHE A 39 -0.07 8.00 4.60
CA PHE A 39 -1.34 8.67 4.37
C PHE A 39 -2.56 8.07 5.10
N SER A 40 -2.40 6.95 5.78
CA SER A 40 -3.50 6.33 6.51
C SER A 40 -3.84 7.13 7.77
N CYS A 41 -5.05 6.89 8.30
CA CYS A 41 -5.54 7.51 9.51
C CYS A 41 -4.63 7.20 10.71
N GLY A 42 -4.18 8.25 11.42
CA GLY A 42 -3.32 8.10 12.59
C GLY A 42 -3.96 7.24 13.69
N ARG A 43 -5.25 7.42 13.94
CA ARG A 43 -6.01 6.64 14.91
C ARG A 43 -6.02 5.14 14.59
N GLN A 44 -6.23 4.78 13.32
CA GLN A 44 -6.16 3.40 12.85
C GLN A 44 -4.78 2.78 13.10
N GLN A 45 -3.72 3.54 12.84
CA GLN A 45 -2.35 3.10 13.07
C GLN A 45 -2.04 2.94 14.57
N GLY A 46 -2.59 3.83 15.40
CA GLY A 46 -2.48 3.72 16.85
C GLY A 46 -3.12 2.44 17.38
N TYR A 47 -4.35 2.12 16.96
CA TYR A 47 -4.99 0.85 17.34
C TYR A 47 -4.18 -0.37 16.92
N ALA A 48 -3.65 -0.37 15.69
CA ALA A 48 -2.81 -1.46 15.22
C ALA A 48 -1.49 -1.58 16.02
N ALA A 49 -0.88 -0.47 16.40
CA ALA A 49 0.34 -0.46 17.21
C ALA A 49 0.10 -0.94 18.67
N PHE A 50 -1.10 -0.78 19.18
CA PHE A 50 -1.51 -1.28 20.49
C PHE A 50 -2.16 -2.68 20.44
N ASP A 51 -2.07 -3.39 19.33
CA ASP A 51 -2.66 -4.72 19.12
C ASP A 51 -4.16 -4.78 19.47
N ALA A 52 -4.89 -3.68 19.21
CA ALA A 52 -6.32 -3.64 19.44
C ALA A 52 -7.06 -4.66 18.55
N THR A 53 -8.04 -5.35 19.13
CA THR A 53 -8.84 -6.31 18.37
C THR A 53 -9.70 -5.59 17.32
N PRO A 54 -9.62 -5.97 16.03
CA PRO A 54 -10.47 -5.41 15.00
C PRO A 54 -11.96 -5.64 15.29
N THR A 55 -12.77 -4.59 15.18
CA THR A 55 -14.23 -4.68 15.30
C THR A 55 -14.90 -5.01 13.98
N GLU A 56 -14.28 -4.65 12.86
CA GLU A 56 -14.70 -4.98 11.50
C GLU A 56 -13.56 -5.72 10.78
N PRO A 57 -13.41 -7.03 10.98
CA PRO A 57 -12.36 -7.80 10.30
C PRO A 57 -12.59 -7.80 8.78
N MET A 58 -11.50 -7.97 8.03
CA MET A 58 -11.55 -8.06 6.57
C MET A 58 -12.49 -9.20 6.14
N ASP A 59 -13.40 -8.91 5.23
CA ASP A 59 -14.29 -9.92 4.65
C ASP A 59 -13.58 -10.80 3.62
N GLU A 60 -14.27 -11.85 3.14
CA GLU A 60 -13.74 -12.78 2.15
C GLU A 60 -13.36 -12.08 0.83
N SER A 61 -14.10 -11.05 0.43
CA SER A 61 -13.83 -10.29 -0.80
C SER A 61 -12.52 -9.50 -0.68
N GLY A 62 -12.30 -8.83 0.45
CA GLY A 62 -11.05 -8.15 0.74
C GLY A 62 -9.87 -9.11 0.81
N ALA A 63 -10.06 -10.28 1.46
CA ALA A 63 -9.06 -11.34 1.54
C ALA A 63 -8.68 -11.87 0.15
N TRP A 64 -9.66 -12.08 -0.72
CA TRP A 64 -9.44 -12.50 -2.10
C TRP A 64 -8.59 -11.50 -2.88
N VAL A 65 -8.96 -10.22 -2.86
CA VAL A 65 -8.21 -9.15 -3.56
C VAL A 65 -6.77 -9.06 -3.05
N THR A 66 -6.58 -9.11 -1.74
CA THR A 66 -5.24 -9.07 -1.11
C THR A 66 -4.42 -10.30 -1.49
N GLY A 67 -5.04 -11.48 -1.48
CA GLY A 67 -4.39 -12.74 -1.86
C GLY A 67 -3.94 -12.77 -3.31
N LEU A 68 -4.77 -12.30 -4.24
CA LEU A 68 -4.38 -12.15 -5.64
C LEU A 68 -3.19 -11.20 -5.80
N GLY A 69 -3.16 -10.10 -5.04
CA GLY A 69 -2.02 -9.20 -5.00
C GLY A 69 -0.73 -9.94 -4.64
N THR A 70 -0.75 -10.74 -3.58
CA THR A 70 0.41 -11.53 -3.14
C THR A 70 0.91 -12.48 -4.24
N ILE A 71 0.01 -13.23 -4.89
CA ILE A 71 0.35 -14.16 -5.98
C ILE A 71 1.04 -13.40 -7.15
N VAL A 72 0.52 -12.24 -7.51
CA VAL A 72 1.12 -11.42 -8.59
C VAL A 72 2.51 -10.91 -8.20
N HIS A 73 2.70 -10.47 -6.94
CA HIS A 73 4.01 -10.04 -6.44
C HIS A 73 5.03 -11.18 -6.48
N GLU A 74 4.68 -12.39 -6.01
CA GLU A 74 5.55 -13.56 -6.05
C GLU A 74 5.97 -13.92 -7.48
N ALA A 75 5.01 -13.93 -8.42
CA ALA A 75 5.30 -14.20 -9.83
C ALA A 75 6.21 -13.13 -10.47
N LEU A 76 6.03 -11.86 -10.10
CA LEU A 76 6.87 -10.77 -10.56
C LEU A 76 8.29 -10.88 -10.00
N GLN A 77 8.45 -11.14 -8.72
CA GLN A 77 9.76 -11.32 -8.09
C GLN A 77 10.54 -12.46 -8.76
N GLU A 78 9.87 -13.59 -9.05
CA GLU A 78 10.48 -14.69 -9.80
C GLU A 78 10.95 -14.24 -11.20
N ALA A 79 10.10 -13.51 -11.92
CA ALA A 79 10.42 -13.02 -13.26
C ALA A 79 11.58 -12.00 -13.26
N ILE A 80 11.56 -11.05 -12.32
CA ILE A 80 12.63 -10.06 -12.13
C ILE A 80 13.94 -10.75 -11.77
N GLY A 81 13.93 -11.72 -10.83
CA GLY A 81 15.14 -12.44 -10.41
C GLY A 81 15.78 -13.23 -11.55
N LYS A 82 14.98 -13.80 -12.45
CA LYS A 82 15.50 -14.45 -13.68
C LYS A 82 16.14 -13.46 -14.66
N ARG A 83 15.64 -12.24 -14.73
CA ARG A 83 16.07 -11.23 -15.69
C ARG A 83 17.22 -10.37 -15.18
N PHE A 84 17.21 -10.05 -13.88
CA PHE A 84 18.14 -9.14 -13.22
C PHE A 84 18.78 -9.85 -12.02
N PRO A 85 19.93 -10.53 -12.18
CA PRO A 85 20.53 -11.35 -11.14
C PRO A 85 20.95 -10.58 -9.88
N SER A 86 21.16 -9.26 -9.97
CA SER A 86 21.47 -8.42 -8.81
C SER A 86 20.25 -8.02 -8.00
N ALA A 87 19.03 -8.32 -8.48
CA ALA A 87 17.81 -7.92 -7.81
C ALA A 87 17.70 -8.54 -6.41
N GLN A 88 17.44 -7.70 -5.43
CA GLN A 88 17.12 -8.07 -4.05
C GLN A 88 15.65 -7.81 -3.83
N PHE A 89 14.96 -8.74 -3.14
CA PHE A 89 13.51 -8.67 -2.90
C PHE A 89 13.21 -8.50 -1.43
N GLU A 90 12.07 -7.86 -1.14
CA GLU A 90 11.61 -7.59 0.23
C GLU A 90 12.71 -6.97 1.11
N VAL A 91 13.47 -6.04 0.51
CA VAL A 91 14.56 -5.38 1.23
C VAL A 91 13.98 -4.51 2.33
N ALA A 92 14.15 -4.97 3.55
CA ALA A 92 13.63 -4.29 4.73
C ALA A 92 14.53 -3.14 5.13
N SER A 93 13.93 -2.01 5.54
CA SER A 93 14.63 -0.85 6.07
C SER A 93 13.85 -0.18 7.19
N GLN A 94 14.53 0.65 7.97
CA GLN A 94 13.96 1.35 9.11
C GLN A 94 14.44 2.81 9.18
N LEU A 95 13.51 3.70 9.52
CA LEU A 95 13.79 5.07 9.90
C LEU A 95 13.07 5.36 11.22
N GLY A 96 13.83 5.55 12.29
CA GLY A 96 13.27 5.75 13.62
C GLY A 96 12.30 4.63 14.03
N ALA A 97 11.07 4.99 14.33
CA ALA A 97 10.00 4.08 14.75
C ALA A 97 9.16 3.52 13.58
N ILE A 98 9.61 3.68 12.35
CA ILE A 98 8.87 3.31 11.15
C ILE A 98 9.72 2.36 10.31
N SER A 99 9.13 1.29 9.80
CA SER A 99 9.85 0.33 8.95
C SER A 99 8.98 -0.21 7.82
N GLY A 100 9.61 -0.87 6.87
CA GLY A 100 8.92 -1.54 5.77
C GLY A 100 9.90 -2.31 4.91
N SER A 101 9.40 -2.85 3.82
CA SER A 101 10.20 -3.45 2.76
C SER A 101 9.75 -2.93 1.39
N CYS A 102 10.67 -2.87 0.45
CA CYS A 102 10.35 -2.62 -0.96
C CYS A 102 10.21 -3.95 -1.71
N ASP A 103 9.46 -3.95 -2.80
CA ASP A 103 9.25 -5.17 -3.60
C ASP A 103 10.55 -5.64 -4.28
N ALA A 104 11.32 -4.71 -4.87
CA ALA A 104 12.64 -5.03 -5.39
C ALA A 104 13.60 -3.82 -5.38
N LEU A 105 14.88 -4.11 -5.13
CA LEU A 105 16.00 -3.20 -5.28
C LEU A 105 16.94 -3.76 -6.35
N ILE A 106 17.18 -3.01 -7.42
CA ILE A 106 17.87 -3.51 -8.61
C ILE A 106 19.02 -2.55 -8.96
N ASN A 107 20.20 -3.10 -9.23
CA ASN A 107 21.34 -2.28 -9.64
C ASN A 107 21.07 -1.64 -11.02
N VAL A 108 21.38 -0.33 -11.17
CA VAL A 108 21.13 0.40 -12.42
C VAL A 108 21.92 -0.18 -13.60
N HIS A 109 23.05 -0.85 -13.38
CA HIS A 109 23.81 -1.50 -14.45
C HIS A 109 23.04 -2.65 -15.11
N ASP A 110 22.16 -3.31 -14.38
CA ASP A 110 21.37 -4.42 -14.94
C ASP A 110 20.19 -3.94 -15.80
N VAL A 111 19.61 -2.78 -15.47
CA VAL A 111 18.44 -2.24 -16.18
C VAL A 111 18.77 -1.21 -17.25
N GLY A 112 20.02 -0.76 -17.31
CA GLY A 112 20.54 0.20 -18.31
C GLY A 112 20.82 1.58 -17.72
N SER A 113 21.71 2.31 -18.38
CA SER A 113 22.30 3.57 -17.90
C SER A 113 21.37 4.79 -17.91
N THR A 114 20.08 4.62 -18.19
CA THR A 114 19.11 5.73 -18.21
C THR A 114 18.68 6.19 -16.81
N TYR A 115 18.93 5.36 -15.80
CA TYR A 115 18.62 5.66 -14.41
C TYR A 115 19.85 6.23 -13.71
N GLY A 116 19.67 7.31 -12.96
CA GLY A 116 20.72 7.87 -12.10
C GLY A 116 20.92 7.05 -10.82
N GLY A 117 22.01 7.36 -10.08
CA GLY A 117 22.32 6.66 -8.83
C GLY A 117 22.97 5.29 -9.03
N THR A 118 22.88 4.43 -8.02
CA THR A 118 23.44 3.07 -8.03
C THR A 118 22.38 2.00 -8.16
N HIS A 119 21.18 2.27 -7.64
CA HIS A 119 20.04 1.35 -7.65
C HIS A 119 18.75 2.07 -8.04
N ILE A 120 17.82 1.32 -8.60
CA ILE A 120 16.40 1.69 -8.68
C ILE A 120 15.65 0.91 -7.61
N LEU A 121 14.62 1.53 -7.03
CA LEU A 121 13.66 0.85 -6.21
C LEU A 121 12.39 0.63 -7.03
N TYR A 122 11.98 -0.63 -7.13
CA TYR A 122 10.75 -1.03 -7.81
C TYR A 122 9.66 -1.34 -6.78
N GLU A 123 8.48 -0.80 -7.01
CA GLU A 123 7.29 -1.02 -6.18
C GLU A 123 6.11 -1.36 -7.09
N LEU A 124 5.48 -2.51 -6.88
CA LEU A 124 4.31 -2.95 -7.64
C LEU A 124 3.02 -2.68 -6.87
N LYS A 125 2.02 -2.22 -7.57
CA LYS A 125 0.64 -2.14 -7.07
C LYS A 125 -0.31 -2.90 -7.98
N THR A 126 -0.97 -3.91 -7.42
CA THR A 126 -2.13 -4.55 -8.03
C THR A 126 -3.38 -3.75 -7.73
N MET A 127 -4.25 -3.57 -8.72
CA MET A 127 -5.41 -2.71 -8.56
C MET A 127 -6.58 -3.11 -9.45
N GLY A 128 -7.77 -2.67 -9.04
CA GLY A 128 -8.95 -2.74 -9.88
C GLY A 128 -8.81 -1.88 -11.13
N THR A 129 -9.54 -2.24 -12.16
CA THR A 129 -9.44 -1.63 -13.48
C THR A 129 -9.74 -0.14 -13.48
N TRP A 130 -10.66 0.31 -12.63
CA TRP A 130 -11.02 1.73 -12.56
C TRP A 130 -9.85 2.59 -12.05
N SER A 131 -9.15 2.13 -11.04
CA SER A 131 -7.93 2.78 -10.52
C SER A 131 -6.82 2.78 -11.55
N PHE A 132 -6.60 1.66 -12.24
CA PHE A 132 -5.63 1.54 -13.32
C PHE A 132 -5.95 2.53 -14.46
N ASP A 133 -7.19 2.54 -14.95
CA ASP A 133 -7.64 3.45 -16.00
C ASP A 133 -7.39 4.93 -15.63
N SER A 134 -7.63 5.29 -14.37
CA SER A 134 -7.36 6.64 -13.87
C SER A 134 -5.86 6.98 -13.91
N GLN A 135 -4.99 6.04 -13.56
CA GLN A 135 -3.54 6.25 -13.59
C GLN A 135 -3.01 6.45 -15.01
N VAL A 136 -3.48 5.64 -15.96
CA VAL A 136 -3.05 5.74 -17.37
C VAL A 136 -3.82 6.79 -18.17
N GLY A 137 -4.85 7.41 -17.59
CA GLY A 137 -5.66 8.44 -18.24
C GLY A 137 -6.72 7.89 -19.18
N TRP A 138 -7.11 6.62 -19.03
CA TRP A 138 -8.12 6.01 -19.87
C TRP A 138 -9.54 6.31 -19.38
N SER A 139 -10.41 6.76 -20.27
CA SER A 139 -11.84 6.96 -20.00
C SER A 139 -12.67 5.84 -20.61
N ARG A 140 -13.16 4.90 -19.79
CA ARG A 140 -14.06 3.82 -20.25
C ARG A 140 -15.35 4.33 -20.88
N MET A 141 -15.91 5.41 -20.36
CA MET A 141 -17.15 5.99 -20.88
C MET A 141 -16.98 6.57 -22.28
N ARG A 142 -15.83 7.21 -22.55
CA ARG A 142 -15.57 7.85 -23.85
C ARG A 142 -14.81 6.92 -24.82
N GLY A 143 -14.17 5.86 -24.31
CA GLY A 143 -13.31 5.01 -25.09
C GLY A 143 -12.06 5.73 -25.64
N THR A 144 -11.56 6.74 -24.92
CA THR A 144 -10.40 7.57 -25.33
C THR A 144 -9.51 7.88 -24.14
N PHE A 145 -8.25 8.21 -24.41
CA PHE A 145 -7.37 8.81 -23.41
C PHE A 145 -7.79 10.22 -23.04
N SER A 146 -7.55 10.63 -21.80
CA SER A 146 -7.66 12.01 -21.38
C SER A 146 -6.66 12.87 -22.13
N LYS A 147 -7.07 14.08 -22.52
CA LYS A 147 -6.17 15.06 -23.15
C LYS A 147 -5.04 15.49 -22.20
N ASP A 148 -5.31 15.46 -20.93
CA ASP A 148 -4.38 15.87 -19.87
C ASP A 148 -3.52 14.69 -19.37
N GLY A 149 -3.61 13.52 -20.03
CA GLY A 149 -2.93 12.28 -19.60
C GLY A 149 -3.61 11.60 -18.41
N GLY A 150 -2.93 10.63 -17.82
CA GLY A 150 -3.34 9.96 -16.59
C GLY A 150 -2.82 10.66 -15.34
N LYS A 151 -3.36 10.26 -14.18
CA LYS A 151 -2.91 10.78 -12.88
C LYS A 151 -1.50 10.28 -12.48
N GLY A 152 -0.95 9.31 -13.23
CA GLY A 152 0.29 8.63 -12.86
C GLY A 152 0.13 7.70 -11.66
N ALA A 153 1.24 7.29 -11.06
CA ALA A 153 1.24 6.46 -9.86
C ALA A 153 0.59 7.19 -8.68
N ALA A 154 -0.10 6.43 -7.82
CA ALA A 154 -0.76 7.00 -6.65
C ALA A 154 0.25 7.62 -5.68
N LYS A 155 0.01 8.85 -5.21
CA LYS A 155 0.89 9.55 -4.26
C LYS A 155 1.25 8.69 -3.04
N LYS A 156 0.27 7.99 -2.46
CA LYS A 156 0.50 7.07 -1.34
C LYS A 156 1.55 6.01 -1.65
N ALA A 157 1.52 5.42 -2.84
CA ALA A 157 2.48 4.41 -3.25
C ALA A 157 3.88 5.02 -3.47
N ILE A 158 3.95 6.22 -4.06
CA ILE A 158 5.20 6.96 -4.24
C ILE A 158 5.84 7.27 -2.88
N VAL A 159 5.05 7.75 -1.92
CA VAL A 159 5.52 8.07 -0.57
C VAL A 159 6.01 6.82 0.16
N GLN A 160 5.27 5.72 0.09
CA GLN A 160 5.69 4.43 0.66
C GLN A 160 7.05 4.00 0.10
N ALA A 161 7.19 3.99 -1.23
CA ALA A 161 8.44 3.62 -1.90
C ALA A 161 9.58 4.60 -1.57
N GLY A 162 9.27 5.90 -1.49
CA GLY A 162 10.23 6.94 -1.11
C GLY A 162 10.76 6.77 0.32
N MET A 163 9.90 6.45 1.28
CA MET A 163 10.34 6.14 2.66
C MET A 163 11.20 4.88 2.71
N ASN A 164 10.85 3.83 1.93
CA ASN A 164 11.72 2.65 1.77
C ASN A 164 13.09 3.06 1.21
N ALA A 165 13.13 3.91 0.18
CA ALA A 165 14.37 4.38 -0.42
C ALA A 165 15.25 5.14 0.58
N LEU A 166 14.67 6.08 1.33
CA LEU A 166 15.37 6.81 2.39
C LEU A 166 15.92 5.88 3.48
N GLY A 167 15.14 4.88 3.89
CA GLY A 167 15.56 3.91 4.89
C GLY A 167 16.70 3.01 4.41
N ILE A 168 16.63 2.55 3.16
CA ILE A 168 17.68 1.73 2.54
C ILE A 168 19.00 2.53 2.43
N GLU A 169 18.93 3.77 1.97
CA GLU A 169 20.10 4.66 1.86
C GLU A 169 20.71 4.97 3.23
N ALA A 170 19.88 5.17 4.26
CA ALA A 170 20.36 5.44 5.62
C ALA A 170 21.11 4.24 6.22
N GLU A 171 20.66 3.02 5.96
CA GLU A 171 21.31 1.79 6.41
C GLU A 171 22.51 1.38 5.53
N ASN A 172 22.55 1.83 4.26
CA ASN A 172 23.53 1.42 3.26
C ASN A 172 24.06 2.64 2.49
N PRO A 173 25.10 3.34 2.98
CA PRO A 173 25.61 4.57 2.39
C PRO A 173 26.10 4.46 0.94
N ASP A 174 26.44 3.24 0.48
CA ASP A 174 26.85 2.99 -0.91
C ASP A 174 25.68 2.88 -1.88
N ILE A 175 24.45 2.81 -1.37
CA ILE A 175 23.23 2.77 -2.17
C ILE A 175 22.71 4.19 -2.37
N ARG A 176 22.46 4.54 -3.64
CA ARG A 176 21.85 5.80 -4.03
C ARG A 176 20.71 5.55 -5.00
N ILE A 177 19.50 5.98 -4.63
CA ILE A 177 18.26 5.78 -5.39
C ILE A 177 17.80 7.13 -5.94
N GLU A 178 18.03 7.37 -7.23
CA GLU A 178 17.59 8.59 -7.90
C GLU A 178 16.20 8.44 -8.55
N THR A 179 15.78 7.20 -8.81
CA THR A 179 14.51 6.91 -9.47
C THR A 179 13.76 5.78 -8.77
N LEU A 180 12.49 6.05 -8.43
CA LEU A 180 11.54 4.99 -8.11
C LEU A 180 10.86 4.54 -9.40
N VAL A 181 10.71 3.24 -9.58
CA VAL A 181 9.94 2.65 -10.68
C VAL A 181 8.66 2.07 -10.10
N MET A 182 7.53 2.73 -10.38
CA MET A 182 6.22 2.35 -9.86
C MET A 182 5.47 1.50 -10.89
N GLY A 183 5.36 0.20 -10.64
CA GLY A 183 4.57 -0.73 -11.44
C GLY A 183 3.11 -0.72 -11.02
N SER A 184 2.20 -0.69 -11.98
CA SER A 184 0.76 -0.82 -11.75
C SER A 184 0.20 -1.92 -12.64
N ILE A 185 -0.46 -2.90 -12.04
CA ILE A 185 -1.06 -4.01 -12.78
C ILE A 185 -2.55 -4.13 -12.43
N THR A 186 -3.38 -4.34 -13.45
CA THR A 186 -4.81 -4.60 -13.26
C THR A 186 -5.15 -6.05 -13.54
N PHE A 187 -6.08 -6.62 -12.77
CA PHE A 187 -6.58 -7.97 -12.96
C PHE A 187 -7.42 -8.15 -14.24
N GLU A 188 -7.91 -7.06 -14.81
CA GLU A 188 -8.71 -7.08 -16.03
C GLU A 188 -7.95 -6.42 -17.19
N ALA A 189 -7.33 -7.23 -18.04
CA ALA A 189 -6.75 -6.73 -19.28
C ALA A 189 -7.81 -6.22 -20.25
N LEU A 190 -7.51 -5.15 -20.98
CA LEU A 190 -8.31 -4.74 -22.13
C LEU A 190 -8.38 -5.88 -23.16
N SER A 191 -9.56 -6.14 -23.71
CA SER A 191 -9.67 -7.11 -24.79
C SER A 191 -8.79 -6.70 -25.98
N LYS A 192 -8.24 -7.67 -26.72
CA LYS A 192 -7.36 -7.43 -27.87
C LYS A 192 -7.98 -6.45 -28.88
N GLN A 193 -9.26 -6.64 -29.20
CA GLN A 193 -9.96 -5.77 -30.15
C GLN A 193 -10.04 -4.33 -29.63
N LYS A 194 -10.37 -4.16 -28.34
CA LYS A 194 -10.48 -2.84 -27.72
C LYS A 194 -9.12 -2.16 -27.62
N ALA A 195 -8.09 -2.91 -27.23
CA ALA A 195 -6.73 -2.40 -27.17
C ALA A 195 -6.21 -1.96 -28.56
N ASN A 196 -6.45 -2.77 -29.61
CA ASN A 196 -6.06 -2.42 -30.97
C ASN A 196 -6.74 -1.14 -31.46
N ASN A 197 -8.02 -0.96 -31.18
CA ASN A 197 -8.76 0.27 -31.52
C ASN A 197 -8.20 1.51 -30.81
N MET A 198 -7.46 1.32 -29.73
CA MET A 198 -6.85 2.36 -28.92
C MET A 198 -5.35 2.58 -29.21
N GLY A 199 -4.76 1.78 -30.09
CA GLY A 199 -3.33 1.78 -30.33
C GLY A 199 -2.50 1.29 -29.14
N ILE A 200 -3.10 0.51 -28.22
CA ILE A 200 -2.40 -0.06 -27.06
C ILE A 200 -1.96 -1.47 -27.41
N GLU A 201 -0.67 -1.73 -27.34
CA GLU A 201 -0.08 -3.01 -27.69
C GLU A 201 0.53 -3.73 -26.49
N GLY A 202 0.62 -5.04 -26.60
CA GLY A 202 1.35 -5.90 -25.69
C GLY A 202 0.87 -5.81 -24.24
N VAL A 203 1.81 -5.70 -23.31
CA VAL A 203 1.59 -5.69 -21.87
C VAL A 203 0.91 -4.40 -21.36
N ASN A 204 0.99 -3.30 -22.13
CA ASN A 204 0.37 -2.02 -21.76
C ASN A 204 -1.16 -2.10 -21.64
N ARG A 205 -1.76 -3.23 -22.03
CA ARG A 205 -3.18 -3.53 -21.86
C ARG A 205 -3.56 -3.77 -20.39
N PHE A 206 -2.61 -4.08 -19.54
CA PHE A 206 -2.83 -4.43 -18.13
C PHE A 206 -1.68 -4.04 -17.20
N LEU A 207 -0.59 -3.52 -17.73
CA LEU A 207 0.60 -3.09 -17.01
C LEU A 207 0.96 -1.65 -17.39
N ALA A 208 1.29 -0.83 -16.41
CA ALA A 208 1.91 0.47 -16.59
C ALA A 208 3.10 0.62 -15.64
N GLU A 209 4.12 1.36 -16.08
CA GLU A 209 5.25 1.73 -15.25
C GLU A 209 5.45 3.24 -15.29
N PHE A 210 5.78 3.83 -14.15
CA PHE A 210 6.04 5.24 -13.99
C PHE A 210 7.39 5.43 -13.32
N ASN A 211 8.26 6.21 -13.96
CA ASN A 211 9.55 6.60 -13.38
C ASN A 211 9.35 7.91 -12.61
N ILE A 212 9.59 7.87 -11.31
CA ILE A 212 9.44 9.03 -10.43
C ILE A 212 10.86 9.48 -10.02
N PRO A 213 11.31 10.64 -10.46
CA PRO A 213 12.64 11.14 -10.10
C PRO A 213 12.69 11.58 -8.64
N ARG A 214 13.89 11.57 -8.06
CA ARG A 214 14.14 11.93 -6.67
C ARG A 214 13.55 13.29 -6.28
N SER A 215 13.65 14.27 -7.16
CA SER A 215 13.10 15.60 -6.94
C SER A 215 11.57 15.64 -6.70
N GLU A 216 10.85 14.61 -7.14
CA GLU A 216 9.41 14.49 -6.94
C GLU A 216 9.06 13.66 -5.70
N TRP A 217 9.75 12.54 -5.47
CA TRP A 217 9.38 11.62 -4.39
C TRP A 217 9.98 11.98 -3.04
N GLU A 218 11.23 12.51 -2.99
CA GLU A 218 11.93 12.74 -1.72
C GLU A 218 11.25 13.78 -0.82
N PRO A 219 10.76 14.94 -1.34
CA PRO A 219 10.03 15.89 -0.51
C PRO A 219 8.77 15.30 0.11
N LEU A 220 7.99 14.53 -0.69
CA LEU A 220 6.77 13.89 -0.23
C LEU A 220 7.03 12.82 0.84
N ALA A 221 8.05 11.99 0.63
CA ALA A 221 8.44 10.95 1.58
C ALA A 221 8.95 11.55 2.90
N THR A 222 9.74 12.62 2.84
CA THR A 222 10.28 13.31 4.02
C THR A 222 9.17 13.97 4.84
N GLU A 223 8.21 14.62 4.20
CA GLU A 223 7.07 15.25 4.88
C GLU A 223 6.22 14.19 5.61
N GLU A 224 5.90 13.09 4.93
CA GLU A 224 5.11 12.02 5.54
C GLU A 224 5.88 11.31 6.66
N LEU A 225 7.18 11.10 6.49
CA LEU A 225 8.04 10.53 7.52
C LEU A 225 7.96 11.38 8.81
N ALA A 226 8.10 12.69 8.71
CA ALA A 226 8.00 13.59 9.85
C ALA A 226 6.62 13.51 10.53
N ARG A 227 5.52 13.41 9.74
CA ARG A 227 4.17 13.21 10.27
C ARG A 227 4.05 11.88 11.02
N MET A 228 4.58 10.80 10.48
CA MET A 228 4.55 9.47 11.08
C MET A 228 5.42 9.39 12.34
N GLU A 229 6.57 10.06 12.39
CA GLU A 229 7.38 10.17 13.61
C GLU A 229 6.63 10.87 14.75
N GLY A 230 5.89 11.93 14.43
CA GLY A 230 5.00 12.56 15.42
C GLY A 230 3.90 11.63 15.94
N MET A 231 3.35 10.75 15.07
CA MET A 231 2.40 9.72 15.52
C MET A 231 3.07 8.66 16.39
N ALA A 232 4.27 8.20 16.01
CA ALA A 232 5.03 7.24 16.79
C ALA A 232 5.34 7.76 18.20
N PHE A 233 5.69 9.03 18.31
CA PHE A 233 5.90 9.68 19.60
C PHE A 233 4.65 9.65 20.49
N ASN A 234 3.46 9.92 19.92
CA ASN A 234 2.20 9.83 20.66
C ASN A 234 1.90 8.39 21.11
N ILE A 235 2.13 7.41 20.23
CA ILE A 235 1.92 5.99 20.53
C ILE A 235 2.86 5.55 21.67
N ASP A 236 4.13 5.92 21.62
CA ASP A 236 5.12 5.62 22.66
C ASP A 236 4.75 6.23 24.02
N ALA A 237 4.12 7.40 24.01
CA ALA A 237 3.59 8.06 25.20
C ALA A 237 2.26 7.48 25.70
N GLY A 238 1.72 6.43 25.06
CA GLY A 238 0.46 5.78 25.42
C GLY A 238 -0.79 6.53 24.94
N TYR A 239 -0.68 7.33 23.90
CA TYR A 239 -1.82 8.05 23.34
C TYR A 239 -2.16 7.56 21.93
N LEU A 240 -3.44 7.42 21.65
CA LEU A 240 -3.92 7.24 20.27
C LEU A 240 -3.72 8.55 19.49
N PRO A 241 -3.10 8.50 18.31
CA PRO A 241 -3.03 9.65 17.42
C PRO A 241 -4.42 10.15 17.00
N ASP A 242 -4.49 11.38 16.53
CA ASP A 242 -5.72 11.96 15.99
C ASP A 242 -6.19 11.22 14.73
N ARG A 243 -7.46 11.42 14.38
CA ARG A 243 -8.11 10.90 13.17
C ARG A 243 -7.65 11.65 11.91
N LEU A 244 -6.37 11.93 11.80
CA LEU A 244 -5.77 12.65 10.67
C LEU A 244 -5.29 11.65 9.63
N ALA A 245 -5.68 11.89 8.39
CA ALA A 245 -5.21 11.14 7.21
C ALA A 245 -4.85 12.12 6.09
N ILE A 246 -4.15 11.64 5.08
CA ILE A 246 -3.92 12.38 3.85
C ILE A 246 -4.89 11.84 2.80
N ASN A 247 -5.65 12.72 2.15
CA ASN A 247 -6.56 12.33 1.07
C ASN A 247 -5.81 12.12 -0.26
N ASP A 248 -6.54 11.68 -1.29
CA ASP A 248 -5.96 11.40 -2.61
C ASP A 248 -5.35 12.63 -3.29
N ASP A 249 -5.76 13.84 -2.90
CA ASP A 249 -5.20 15.09 -3.40
C ASP A 249 -3.93 15.51 -2.64
N GLY A 250 -3.58 14.79 -1.57
CA GLY A 250 -2.42 15.08 -0.72
C GLY A 250 -2.70 16.08 0.40
N ASN A 251 -3.97 16.35 0.72
CA ASN A 251 -4.34 17.27 1.80
C ASN A 251 -4.59 16.52 3.11
N LEU A 252 -4.16 17.11 4.22
CA LEU A 252 -4.47 16.62 5.56
C LEU A 252 -5.97 16.81 5.83
N VAL A 253 -6.65 15.75 6.24
CA VAL A 253 -8.09 15.74 6.52
C VAL A 253 -8.35 15.07 7.87
N ILE A 254 -9.34 15.59 8.61
CA ILE A 254 -9.85 14.96 9.82
C ILE A 254 -10.95 13.99 9.40
N LEU A 255 -10.79 12.71 9.75
CA LEU A 255 -11.80 11.69 9.49
C LEU A 255 -12.83 11.63 10.63
N ASN A 256 -14.09 11.47 10.25
CA ASN A 256 -15.17 11.21 11.20
C ASN A 256 -15.72 9.79 10.93
N PRO A 257 -15.67 8.86 11.91
CA PRO A 257 -16.15 7.49 11.71
C PRO A 257 -17.66 7.39 11.45
N VAL A 258 -18.43 8.43 11.80
CA VAL A 258 -19.86 8.51 11.49
C VAL A 258 -20.11 9.02 10.07
N SER A 259 -19.16 9.74 9.49
CA SER A 259 -19.28 10.24 8.13
C SER A 259 -19.02 9.12 7.10
N SER A 260 -19.52 9.31 5.88
CA SER A 260 -19.32 8.44 4.73
C SER A 260 -17.91 8.54 4.12
N ALA A 261 -16.88 8.91 4.90
CA ALA A 261 -15.50 8.88 4.43
C ALA A 261 -15.12 7.42 4.14
N TRP A 262 -14.75 7.13 2.90
CA TRP A 262 -14.44 5.77 2.46
C TRP A 262 -13.35 5.11 3.32
N GLN A 263 -12.37 5.87 3.83
CA GLN A 263 -11.34 5.36 4.73
C GLN A 263 -11.93 4.80 6.03
N CYS A 264 -13.04 5.36 6.52
CA CYS A 264 -13.72 4.85 7.70
C CYS A 264 -14.62 3.66 7.37
N GLU A 265 -15.20 3.60 6.16
CA GLU A 265 -16.02 2.47 5.73
C GLU A 265 -15.24 1.15 5.66
N TYR A 266 -13.96 1.23 5.27
CA TYR A 266 -13.06 0.07 5.20
C TYR A 266 -12.12 -0.06 6.41
N CYS A 267 -12.37 0.67 7.49
CA CYS A 267 -11.51 0.64 8.68
C CYS A 267 -11.91 -0.51 9.60
N MET A 268 -10.97 -1.40 9.87
CA MET A 268 -11.19 -2.55 10.76
C MET A 268 -11.43 -2.16 12.24
N PHE A 269 -11.26 -0.90 12.61
CA PHE A 269 -11.48 -0.37 13.95
C PHE A 269 -12.58 0.68 14.00
N ARG A 270 -13.53 0.66 13.04
CA ARG A 270 -14.53 1.73 12.91
C ARG A 270 -15.39 1.89 14.13
N SER A 271 -15.97 0.81 14.63
CA SER A 271 -16.85 0.84 15.82
C SER A 271 -16.07 1.24 17.06
N LEU A 272 -14.89 0.66 17.27
CA LEU A 272 -14.02 1.03 18.38
C LEU A 272 -13.65 2.53 18.35
N CYS A 273 -13.34 3.05 17.15
CA CYS A 273 -13.02 4.46 16.96
C CYS A 273 -14.23 5.38 17.20
N HIS A 274 -15.44 4.91 16.91
CA HIS A 274 -16.69 5.63 17.20
C HIS A 274 -16.89 5.75 18.72
N ASP A 275 -16.72 4.66 19.44
CA ASP A 275 -16.95 4.59 20.89
C ASP A 275 -15.92 5.42 21.69
N ASP A 276 -14.69 5.54 21.21
CA ASP A 276 -13.64 6.34 21.83
C ASP A 276 -13.85 7.87 21.70
N GLY A 277 -14.82 8.29 20.89
CA GLY A 277 -15.14 9.70 20.74
C GLY A 277 -14.07 10.53 20.01
N GLU A 278 -14.15 11.85 20.13
CA GLU A 278 -13.22 12.81 19.55
C GLU A 278 -12.08 13.16 20.52
N GLY A 279 -10.93 13.57 19.99
CA GLY A 279 -9.76 14.02 20.74
C GLY A 279 -8.71 12.96 21.03
N GLN A 280 -7.70 13.33 21.79
CA GLN A 280 -6.64 12.40 22.23
C GLN A 280 -7.19 11.43 23.27
N VAL A 281 -7.06 10.14 23.00
CA VAL A 281 -7.43 9.06 23.92
C VAL A 281 -6.16 8.45 24.48
N ARG A 282 -6.03 8.46 25.82
CA ARG A 282 -4.95 7.76 26.50
C ARG A 282 -5.31 6.29 26.64
N ILE A 283 -4.46 5.42 26.11
CA ILE A 283 -4.57 3.99 26.29
C ILE A 283 -3.69 3.57 27.47
N THR A 284 -4.30 2.87 28.43
CA THR A 284 -3.57 2.19 29.51
C THR A 284 -3.68 0.70 29.29
N GLU A 285 -2.70 -0.08 29.76
CA GLU A 285 -2.75 -1.55 29.70
C GLU A 285 -4.08 -2.12 30.22
N SER A 286 -4.64 -1.50 31.29
CA SER A 286 -5.93 -1.90 31.82
C SER A 286 -7.12 -1.59 30.91
N SER A 287 -7.03 -0.62 30.02
CA SER A 287 -8.10 -0.30 29.06
C SER A 287 -8.08 -1.23 27.83
N ILE A 288 -6.93 -1.75 27.46
CA ILE A 288 -6.80 -2.78 26.41
C ILE A 288 -7.36 -4.11 26.92
N THR A 289 -6.96 -4.54 28.10
CA THR A 289 -7.39 -5.82 28.70
C THR A 289 -8.90 -5.82 29.03
N LYS A 290 -9.48 -4.70 29.44
CA LYS A 290 -10.93 -4.60 29.68
C LYS A 290 -11.76 -4.75 28.40
N ARG A 291 -11.25 -4.28 27.26
CA ARG A 291 -11.94 -4.37 25.98
C ARG A 291 -11.92 -5.78 25.41
N GLU A 292 -10.86 -6.55 25.67
CA GLU A 292 -10.81 -7.98 25.32
C GLU A 292 -11.86 -8.80 26.07
N VAL A 293 -12.17 -8.45 27.31
CA VAL A 293 -13.14 -9.14 28.16
C VAL A 293 -14.59 -8.77 27.81
N GLU A 294 -14.85 -7.54 27.36
CA GLU A 294 -16.20 -7.09 27.00
C GLU A 294 -16.64 -7.56 25.60
N ASN A 295 -15.71 -7.95 24.75
CA ASN A 295 -15.97 -8.44 23.39
C ASN A 295 -15.81 -9.98 23.25
N GLY A 296 -15.51 -10.70 24.29
CA GLY A 296 -15.48 -12.18 24.38
C GLY A 296 -16.78 -12.69 25.00
#